data_5ec76df7daf69a85d80c379b510dd32e
#
_entry.id   5ec76df7daf69a85d80c379b510dd32e
#
_cell.length_a   1.000
_cell.length_b   1.000
_cell.length_c   1.000
_cell.angle_alpha   90.00
_cell.angle_beta   90.00
_cell.angle_gamma   90.00
#
_symmetry.space_group_name_H-M   'P 1'
#
loop_
_entity.id
_entity.type
_entity.pdbx_description
1 polymer ?
#
loop_
_entity_poly.entity_id
_entity_poly.type
_entity_poly.pdbx_seq_one_letter_code
_entity_poly.pdbx_strand_id
1 'polypeptide(L)'
;MKIKFKIWIETDDGKPILGKGGVKLLENIRSTGSIAEAAKNVNVSYKFAWEYIKKIEGLLGGIETKKGGKGAGGTMLSEKLDKVIEIYQSAEKEIEEVLKKYEEKLNDVTTNT
;
A
#
# COMPACT_ATOMS: atom_id res chain seq x y z
N MET A 1 -25.93 7.44 -0.91
CA MET A 1 -24.91 7.26 -1.97
C MET A 1 -23.52 7.47 -1.41
N LYS A 2 -22.52 6.87 -2.03
CA LYS A 2 -21.12 6.95 -1.62
C LYS A 2 -20.27 7.54 -2.72
N ILE A 3 -19.28 8.36 -2.37
CA ILE A 3 -18.28 8.82 -3.33
C ILE A 3 -17.02 8.02 -3.10
N LYS A 4 -16.60 7.28 -4.10
CA LYS A 4 -15.40 6.43 -4.03
C LYS A 4 -14.24 7.09 -4.74
N PHE A 5 -13.05 6.76 -4.31
CA PHE A 5 -11.83 7.27 -4.89
C PHE A 5 -10.72 6.22 -4.86
N LYS A 6 -9.69 6.47 -5.62
CA LYS A 6 -8.52 5.60 -5.66
C LYS A 6 -7.30 6.48 -5.89
N ILE A 7 -6.27 6.29 -5.07
CA ILE A 7 -5.00 6.98 -5.27
C ILE A 7 -3.88 5.96 -5.44
N TRP A 8 -2.86 6.36 -6.15
CA TRP A 8 -1.63 5.58 -6.28
C TRP A 8 -0.47 6.54 -6.52
N ILE A 9 0.74 6.07 -6.22
CA ILE A 9 1.98 6.81 -6.43
C ILE A 9 2.55 6.40 -7.78
N GLU A 10 2.94 7.38 -8.59
CA GLU A 10 3.60 7.16 -9.87
C GLU A 10 4.94 7.87 -9.90
N THR A 11 5.82 7.45 -10.79
CA THR A 11 7.00 8.25 -11.14
C THR A 11 6.56 9.49 -11.90
N ASP A 12 7.44 10.50 -11.99
CA ASP A 12 7.12 11.73 -12.70
C ASP A 12 6.81 11.50 -14.19
N ASP A 13 7.32 10.42 -14.77
CA ASP A 13 7.03 10.03 -16.15
C ASP A 13 5.84 9.08 -16.31
N GLY A 14 5.06 8.88 -15.22
CA GLY A 14 3.78 8.19 -15.29
C GLY A 14 3.80 6.69 -15.06
N LYS A 15 4.87 6.14 -14.50
CA LYS A 15 4.91 4.71 -14.15
C LYS A 15 4.29 4.47 -12.77
N PRO A 16 3.23 3.66 -12.65
CA PRO A 16 2.68 3.33 -11.34
C PRO A 16 3.70 2.61 -10.46
N ILE A 17 3.82 3.04 -9.23
CA ILE A 17 4.73 2.44 -8.25
C ILE A 17 3.94 1.70 -7.17
N LEU A 18 3.01 2.37 -6.52
CA LEU A 18 2.42 1.90 -5.28
C LEU A 18 0.98 2.35 -5.15
N GLY A 19 0.06 1.40 -5.06
CA GLY A 19 -1.34 1.64 -4.81
C GLY A 19 -1.78 0.95 -3.53
N LYS A 20 -3.09 0.88 -3.31
CA LYS A 20 -3.67 0.32 -2.08
C LYS A 20 -3.24 -1.12 -1.80
N GLY A 21 -3.26 -1.96 -2.83
CA GLY A 21 -2.84 -3.37 -2.67
C GLY A 21 -1.38 -3.51 -2.32
N GLY A 22 -0.53 -2.68 -2.95
CA GLY A 22 0.89 -2.68 -2.65
C GLY A 22 1.21 -2.18 -1.25
N VAL A 23 0.51 -1.14 -0.80
CA VAL A 23 0.65 -0.64 0.58
C VAL A 23 0.26 -1.72 1.58
N LYS A 24 -0.84 -2.43 1.35
CA LYS A 24 -1.25 -3.55 2.20
C LYS A 24 -0.19 -4.64 2.26
N LEU A 25 0.39 -4.99 1.12
CA LEU A 25 1.45 -5.99 1.07
C LEU A 25 2.66 -5.53 1.88
N LEU A 26 3.11 -4.29 1.70
CA LEU A 26 4.25 -3.75 2.43
C LEU A 26 3.99 -3.67 3.93
N GLU A 27 2.79 -3.27 4.35
CA GLU A 27 2.42 -3.25 5.76
C GLU A 27 2.46 -4.65 6.38
N ASN A 28 2.00 -5.65 5.65
CA ASN A 28 2.05 -7.04 6.10
C ASN A 28 3.48 -7.56 6.20
N ILE A 29 4.35 -7.15 5.28
CA ILE A 29 5.77 -7.48 5.36
C ILE A 29 6.39 -6.83 6.61
N ARG A 30 6.06 -5.58 6.87
CA ARG A 30 6.55 -4.87 8.05
C ARG A 30 6.14 -5.57 9.35
N SER A 31 4.90 -6.03 9.43
CA SER A 31 4.37 -6.66 10.64
C SER A 31 4.81 -8.12 10.81
N THR A 32 4.98 -8.86 9.72
CA THR A 32 5.33 -10.28 9.78
C THR A 32 6.80 -10.57 9.57
N GLY A 33 7.52 -9.68 8.89
CA GLY A 33 8.91 -9.92 8.51
C GLY A 33 9.07 -10.97 7.42
N SER A 34 7.98 -11.35 6.74
CA SER A 34 7.98 -12.46 5.79
C SER A 34 7.15 -12.15 4.56
N ILE A 35 7.75 -12.29 3.39
CA ILE A 35 7.03 -12.13 2.11
C ILE A 35 5.97 -13.22 1.97
N ALA A 36 6.29 -14.45 2.39
CA ALA A 36 5.35 -15.58 2.30
C ALA A 36 4.10 -15.35 3.15
N GLU A 37 4.28 -14.93 4.40
CA GLU A 37 3.16 -14.64 5.30
C GLU A 37 2.35 -13.44 4.81
N ALA A 38 3.03 -12.40 4.36
CA ALA A 38 2.37 -11.21 3.82
C ALA A 38 1.53 -11.54 2.59
N ALA A 39 2.06 -12.35 1.68
CA ALA A 39 1.34 -12.80 0.49
C ALA A 39 0.05 -13.55 0.86
N LYS A 40 0.12 -14.44 1.84
CA LYS A 40 -1.05 -15.16 2.37
C LYS A 40 -2.08 -14.19 2.90
N ASN A 41 -1.66 -13.23 3.72
CA ASN A 41 -2.56 -12.28 4.38
C ASN A 41 -3.30 -11.39 3.40
N VAL A 42 -2.68 -11.05 2.27
CA VAL A 42 -3.32 -10.21 1.25
C VAL A 42 -3.86 -11.03 0.07
N ASN A 43 -3.82 -12.35 0.19
CA ASN A 43 -4.39 -13.27 -0.78
C ASN A 43 -3.82 -13.16 -2.19
N VAL A 44 -2.50 -13.11 -2.28
CA VAL A 44 -1.77 -13.18 -3.56
C VAL A 44 -0.77 -14.33 -3.51
N SER A 45 -0.29 -14.75 -4.68
CA SER A 45 0.74 -15.79 -4.73
C SER A 45 2.07 -15.25 -4.21
N TYR A 46 2.91 -16.15 -3.71
CA TYR A 46 4.28 -15.80 -3.31
C TYR A 46 5.04 -15.20 -4.48
N LYS A 47 4.92 -15.79 -5.67
CA LYS A 47 5.59 -15.31 -6.87
C LYS A 47 5.21 -13.86 -7.19
N PHE A 48 3.91 -13.55 -7.14
CA PHE A 48 3.42 -12.19 -7.37
C PHE A 48 4.01 -11.23 -6.33
N ALA A 49 3.92 -11.58 -5.05
CA ALA A 49 4.44 -10.76 -3.97
C ALA A 49 5.93 -10.51 -4.12
N TRP A 50 6.69 -11.56 -4.43
CA TRP A 50 8.14 -11.46 -4.60
C TRP A 50 8.51 -10.55 -5.77
N GLU A 51 7.85 -10.71 -6.92
CA GLU A 51 8.08 -9.87 -8.09
C GLU A 51 7.72 -8.40 -7.82
N TYR A 52 6.62 -8.18 -7.10
CA TYR A 52 6.19 -6.84 -6.70
C TYR A 52 7.24 -6.18 -5.79
N ILE A 53 7.72 -6.91 -4.80
CA ILE A 53 8.76 -6.42 -3.88
C ILE A 53 10.04 -6.08 -4.63
N LYS A 54 10.45 -6.90 -5.58
CA LYS A 54 11.62 -6.62 -6.43
C LYS A 54 11.43 -5.34 -7.24
N LYS A 55 10.24 -5.12 -7.76
CA LYS A 55 9.91 -3.91 -8.50
C LYS A 55 10.01 -2.67 -7.59
N ILE A 56 9.45 -2.72 -6.40
CA ILE A 56 9.50 -1.62 -5.43
C ILE A 56 10.94 -1.35 -5.02
N GLU A 57 11.72 -2.40 -4.76
CA GLU A 57 13.14 -2.28 -4.44
C GLU A 57 13.91 -1.56 -5.56
N GLY A 58 13.63 -1.91 -6.80
CA GLY A 58 14.26 -1.28 -7.95
C GLY A 58 13.89 0.19 -8.14
N LEU A 59 12.68 0.57 -7.79
CA LEU A 59 12.17 1.94 -7.98
C LEU A 59 12.42 2.86 -6.78
N LEU A 60 12.24 2.35 -5.58
CA LEU A 60 12.34 3.14 -4.35
C LEU A 60 13.49 2.72 -3.44
N GLY A 61 13.96 1.50 -3.56
CA GLY A 61 14.87 0.92 -2.58
C GLY A 61 14.16 0.65 -1.26
N GLY A 62 14.92 0.41 -0.23
CA GLY A 62 14.40 0.35 1.12
C GLY A 62 13.85 -1.00 1.58
N ILE A 63 14.14 -2.06 0.85
CA ILE A 63 13.73 -3.41 1.25
C ILE A 63 14.98 -4.25 1.40
N GLU A 64 15.17 -4.83 2.58
CA GLU A 64 16.26 -5.75 2.84
C GLU A 64 15.71 -7.15 3.05
N THR A 65 16.28 -8.10 2.32
CA THR A 65 15.96 -9.51 2.47
C THR A 65 17.19 -10.21 3.01
N LYS A 66 17.06 -10.85 4.16
CA LYS A 66 18.15 -11.66 4.72
C LYS A 66 17.95 -13.10 4.32
N LYS A 67 18.94 -13.67 3.70
CA LYS A 67 19.04 -15.12 3.50
C LYS A 67 19.62 -15.69 4.76
N GLY A 68 18.93 -16.67 5.32
CA GLY A 68 19.42 -17.33 6.50
C GLY A 68 18.88 -18.74 6.58
N GLY A 69 19.54 -19.55 7.40
CA GLY A 69 18.98 -20.84 7.76
C GLY A 69 17.67 -20.66 8.53
N LYS A 70 17.13 -21.76 8.97
CA LYS A 70 15.85 -21.85 9.67
C LYS A 70 15.75 -20.82 10.80
N GLY A 71 14.83 -19.87 10.69
CA GLY A 71 14.60 -18.83 11.69
C GLY A 71 15.50 -17.60 11.60
N ALA A 72 16.43 -17.55 10.63
CA ALA A 72 17.36 -16.43 10.49
C ALA A 72 17.08 -15.55 9.28
N GLY A 73 16.16 -15.93 8.39
CA GLY A 73 15.77 -15.15 7.23
C GLY A 73 14.65 -14.19 7.55
N GLY A 74 14.47 -13.20 6.70
CA GLY A 74 13.38 -12.26 6.84
C GLY A 74 13.51 -11.09 5.87
N THR A 75 12.45 -10.28 5.85
CA THR A 75 12.38 -9.09 5.00
C THR A 75 12.06 -7.90 5.89
N MET A 76 12.85 -6.85 5.73
CA MET A 76 12.70 -5.62 6.51
C MET A 76 12.51 -4.42 5.58
N LEU A 77 11.70 -3.47 6.02
CA LEU A 77 11.52 -2.20 5.33
C LEU A 77 12.37 -1.12 5.99
N SER A 78 12.96 -0.25 5.18
CA SER A 78 13.71 0.89 5.70
C SER A 78 12.77 1.96 6.25
N GLU A 79 13.31 2.85 7.07
CA GLU A 79 12.59 4.02 7.56
C GLU A 79 12.05 4.88 6.42
N LYS A 80 12.81 5.02 5.34
CA LYS A 80 12.40 5.75 4.14
C LYS A 80 11.11 5.17 3.56
N LEU A 81 11.06 3.86 3.41
CA LEU A 81 9.88 3.19 2.85
C LEU A 81 8.68 3.26 3.81
N ASP A 82 8.93 3.17 5.11
CA ASP A 82 7.88 3.38 6.12
C ASP A 82 7.26 4.77 5.98
N LYS A 83 8.08 5.79 5.74
CA LYS A 83 7.59 7.16 5.53
C LYS A 83 6.77 7.29 4.25
N VAL A 84 7.16 6.62 3.18
CA VAL A 84 6.38 6.60 1.93
C VAL A 84 4.99 6.01 2.20
N ILE A 85 4.93 4.91 2.93
CA ILE A 85 3.66 4.28 3.32
C ILE A 85 2.81 5.23 4.15
N GLU A 86 3.40 5.89 5.13
CA GLU A 86 2.70 6.86 5.98
C GLU A 86 2.13 8.05 5.19
N ILE A 87 2.91 8.57 4.24
CA ILE A 87 2.45 9.66 3.37
C ILE A 87 1.24 9.21 2.55
N TYR A 88 1.31 8.02 1.97
CA TYR A 88 0.19 7.46 1.21
C TYR A 88 -1.06 7.33 2.07
N GLN A 89 -0.92 6.76 3.27
CA GLN A 89 -2.05 6.55 4.18
C GLN A 89 -2.64 7.86 4.68
N SER A 90 -1.81 8.85 4.96
CA SER A 90 -2.27 10.17 5.39
C SER A 90 -3.05 10.87 4.28
N ALA A 91 -2.56 10.82 3.05
CA ALA A 91 -3.26 11.38 1.89
C ALA A 91 -4.62 10.72 1.69
N GLU A 92 -4.66 9.39 1.75
CA GLU A 92 -5.89 8.62 1.60
C GLU A 92 -6.92 9.01 2.67
N LYS A 93 -6.48 9.12 3.91
CA LYS A 93 -7.34 9.49 5.04
C LYS A 93 -7.91 10.89 4.89
N GLU A 94 -7.08 11.86 4.50
CA GLU A 94 -7.54 13.24 4.32
C GLU A 94 -8.53 13.36 3.17
N ILE A 95 -8.29 12.67 2.07
CA ILE A 95 -9.24 12.64 0.93
C ILE A 95 -10.57 12.04 1.37
N GLU A 96 -10.52 10.94 2.12
CA GLU A 96 -11.72 10.29 2.64
C GLU A 96 -12.56 11.24 3.51
N GLU A 97 -11.91 12.02 4.37
CA GLU A 97 -12.59 13.01 5.21
C GLU A 97 -13.24 14.12 4.37
N VAL A 98 -12.56 14.60 3.35
CA VAL A 98 -13.11 15.61 2.43
C VAL A 98 -14.33 15.04 1.71
N LEU A 99 -14.25 13.81 1.23
CA LEU A 99 -15.33 13.19 0.48
C LEU A 99 -16.58 12.94 1.33
N LYS A 100 -16.45 12.70 2.62
CA LYS A 100 -17.59 12.57 3.52
C LYS A 100 -18.46 13.81 3.51
N LYS A 101 -17.85 14.98 3.51
CA LYS A 101 -18.57 16.25 3.43
C LYS A 101 -19.38 16.34 2.13
N TYR A 102 -18.80 15.93 1.02
CA TYR A 102 -19.48 15.99 -0.27
C TYR A 102 -20.54 14.90 -0.42
N GLU A 103 -20.35 13.74 0.22
CA GLU A 103 -21.38 12.70 0.29
C GLU A 103 -22.64 13.20 0.98
N GLU A 104 -22.48 13.96 2.08
CA GLU A 104 -23.61 14.55 2.78
C GLU A 104 -24.39 15.48 1.86
N LYS A 105 -23.70 16.34 1.11
CA LYS A 105 -24.32 17.23 0.14
C LYS A 105 -25.03 16.46 -0.97
N LEU A 106 -24.39 15.41 -1.48
CA LEU A 106 -24.97 14.55 -2.49
C LEU A 106 -26.25 13.88 -2.01
N ASN A 107 -26.23 13.34 -0.80
CA ASN A 107 -27.38 12.66 -0.21
C ASN A 107 -28.53 13.63 0.08
N ASP A 108 -28.24 14.85 0.49
CA ASP A 108 -29.27 15.89 0.68
C ASP A 108 -29.96 16.21 -0.65
N VAL A 109 -29.21 16.38 -1.72
CA VAL A 109 -29.78 16.66 -3.03
C VAL A 109 -30.63 15.49 -3.55
N THR A 110 -30.19 14.25 -3.31
CA THR A 110 -30.86 13.07 -3.85
C THR A 110 -32.05 12.60 -3.03
N THR A 111 -32.18 13.04 -1.77
CA THR A 111 -33.30 12.66 -0.90
C THR A 111 -34.39 13.74 -0.83
N ASN A 112 -34.11 14.96 -1.25
CA ASN A 112 -35.03 16.09 -1.18
C ASN A 112 -35.79 16.37 -2.50
N THR A 113 -36.01 15.38 -3.30
CA THR A 113 -36.76 15.54 -4.55
C THR A 113 -38.22 15.12 -4.43
#